data_1232bd2516878776015f322b616a2cbd
#
_entry.id   1232bd2516878776015f322b616a2cbd
#
_cell.length_a   1.000
_cell.length_b   1.000
_cell.length_c   1.000
_cell.angle_alpha   90.00
_cell.angle_beta   90.00
_cell.angle_gamma   90.00
#
_symmetry.space_group_name_H-M   'P 1'
#
loop_
_entity.id
_entity.type
_entity.pdbx_description
1 polymer ?
#
loop_
_entity_poly.entity_id
_entity_poly.type
_entity_poly.pdbx_seq_one_letter_code
_entity_poly.pdbx_strand_id
1 'polypeptide(L)'
;EVQDARSSGATDQWRTAVRNYNLINNLHDEIRRSPAALRVIPEPQQRLRELADAKNLAAEEVYQAGLASMLKGTREDSKRAFNQFTEALNLVPEYKEANELANQAREDATIHVLVEPVLVNRAGWNMESAVFGYKGNPFVRFYSLQQADELGLKRRDHFISMAVNNFTQSFPSITRTVREFTDSVK
;
A
#
# COMPACT_ATOMS: atom_id res chain seq x y z
N GLU A 1 -12.23 -11.94 26.63
CA GLU A 1 -12.24 -11.53 25.22
C GLU A 1 -11.28 -12.36 24.35
N VAL A 2 -9.97 -12.47 24.71
CA VAL A 2 -9.00 -13.25 23.93
C VAL A 2 -9.35 -14.74 23.96
N GLN A 3 -9.79 -15.25 25.12
CA GLN A 3 -10.23 -16.63 25.27
C GLN A 3 -11.50 -16.90 24.48
N ASP A 4 -12.43 -15.94 24.48
CA ASP A 4 -13.70 -16.01 23.74
C ASP A 4 -13.46 -15.99 22.22
N ALA A 5 -12.50 -15.18 21.73
CA ALA A 5 -12.09 -15.16 20.33
C ALA A 5 -11.55 -16.52 19.86
N ARG A 6 -10.81 -17.25 20.72
CA ARG A 6 -10.32 -18.60 20.42
C ARG A 6 -11.42 -19.65 20.36
N SER A 7 -12.49 -19.49 21.14
CA SER A 7 -13.57 -20.46 21.24
C SER A 7 -14.71 -20.23 20.24
N SER A 8 -14.86 -19.02 19.72
CA SER A 8 -16.02 -18.64 18.91
C SER A 8 -15.99 -19.17 17.46
N GLY A 9 -14.84 -19.66 16.97
CA GLY A 9 -14.68 -20.10 15.57
C GLY A 9 -15.02 -19.02 14.54
N ALA A 10 -15.09 -17.75 14.99
CA ALA A 10 -15.43 -16.62 14.14
C ALA A 10 -14.29 -16.29 13.18
N THR A 11 -14.64 -15.96 11.97
CA THR A 11 -13.72 -15.34 11.01
C THR A 11 -13.04 -14.15 11.68
N ASP A 12 -11.70 -14.03 11.59
CA ASP A 12 -10.91 -12.98 12.26
C ASP A 12 -10.56 -13.20 13.75
N GLN A 13 -10.84 -14.37 14.31
CA GLN A 13 -10.54 -14.62 15.73
C GLN A 13 -9.06 -14.40 16.08
N TRP A 14 -8.14 -14.84 15.23
CA TRP A 14 -6.70 -14.72 15.48
C TRP A 14 -6.19 -13.30 15.33
N ARG A 15 -6.70 -12.53 14.38
CA ARG A 15 -6.39 -11.09 14.26
C ARG A 15 -6.86 -10.31 15.50
N THR A 16 -8.02 -10.66 16.02
CA THR A 16 -8.53 -10.10 17.29
C THR A 16 -7.63 -10.48 18.45
N ALA A 17 -7.19 -11.74 18.54
CA ALA A 17 -6.23 -12.18 19.54
C ALA A 17 -4.90 -11.42 19.47
N VAL A 18 -4.34 -11.24 18.27
CA VAL A 18 -3.11 -10.46 18.04
C VAL A 18 -3.28 -9.02 18.53
N ARG A 19 -4.41 -8.37 18.19
CA ARG A 19 -4.71 -6.99 18.65
C ARG A 19 -4.76 -6.91 20.18
N ASN A 20 -5.47 -7.83 20.82
CA ASN A 20 -5.63 -7.84 22.26
C ASN A 20 -4.33 -8.14 23.00
N TYR A 21 -3.51 -9.08 22.51
CA TYR A 21 -2.20 -9.34 23.11
C TYR A 21 -1.22 -8.16 22.92
N ASN A 22 -1.26 -7.48 21.78
CA ASN A 22 -0.48 -6.24 21.59
C ASN A 22 -0.91 -5.16 22.60
N LEU A 23 -2.22 -4.99 22.82
CA LEU A 23 -2.75 -4.06 23.81
C LEU A 23 -2.29 -4.40 25.23
N ILE A 24 -2.35 -5.68 25.62
CA ILE A 24 -1.87 -6.15 26.91
C ILE A 24 -0.38 -5.86 27.09
N ASN A 25 0.45 -6.13 26.08
CA ASN A 25 1.88 -5.91 26.16
C ASN A 25 2.23 -4.40 26.19
N ASN A 26 1.51 -3.57 25.44
CA ASN A 26 1.68 -2.12 25.50
C ASN A 26 1.29 -1.58 26.89
N LEU A 27 0.17 -2.03 27.45
CA LEU A 27 -0.25 -1.65 28.80
C LEU A 27 0.75 -2.10 29.86
N HIS A 28 1.32 -3.30 29.74
CA HIS A 28 2.42 -3.76 30.59
C HIS A 28 3.58 -2.77 30.58
N ASP A 29 4.03 -2.31 29.38
CA ASP A 29 5.15 -1.40 29.23
C ASP A 29 4.84 0.00 29.81
N GLU A 30 3.61 0.47 29.66
CA GLU A 30 3.15 1.73 30.27
C GLU A 30 3.13 1.66 31.80
N ILE A 31 2.60 0.56 32.36
CA ILE A 31 2.59 0.34 33.82
C ILE A 31 4.02 0.30 34.35
N ARG A 32 4.93 -0.40 33.67
CA ARG A 32 6.33 -0.50 34.06
C ARG A 32 7.05 0.85 34.09
N ARG A 33 6.65 1.79 33.26
CA ARG A 33 7.19 3.16 33.22
C ARG A 33 6.61 4.10 34.28
N SER A 34 5.50 3.74 34.91
CA SER A 34 4.79 4.59 35.88
C SER A 34 4.96 4.06 37.31
N PRO A 35 5.73 4.73 38.20
CA PRO A 35 5.83 4.33 39.58
C PRO A 35 4.49 4.32 40.33
N ALA A 36 3.56 5.20 39.95
CA ALA A 36 2.22 5.24 40.53
C ALA A 36 1.39 4.02 40.13
N ALA A 37 1.46 3.60 38.85
CA ALA A 37 0.76 2.42 38.36
C ALA A 37 1.33 1.13 38.95
N LEU A 38 2.65 1.05 39.15
CA LEU A 38 3.29 -0.13 39.81
C LEU A 38 2.89 -0.29 41.28
N ARG A 39 2.44 0.76 41.98
CA ARG A 39 1.88 0.62 43.33
C ARG A 39 0.53 -0.11 43.35
N VAL A 40 -0.21 0.04 42.23
CA VAL A 40 -1.54 -0.59 42.05
C VAL A 40 -1.41 -1.99 41.43
N ILE A 41 -0.52 -2.12 40.47
CA ILE A 41 -0.25 -3.39 39.74
C ILE A 41 1.27 -3.65 39.80
N PRO A 42 1.74 -4.28 40.89
CA PRO A 42 3.17 -4.52 41.13
C PRO A 42 3.84 -5.42 40.08
N GLU A 43 3.09 -6.41 39.60
CA GLU A 43 3.59 -7.43 38.65
C GLU A 43 2.72 -7.50 37.41
N PRO A 44 2.83 -6.53 36.52
CA PRO A 44 2.10 -6.59 35.24
C PRO A 44 2.64 -7.74 34.38
N GLN A 45 1.74 -8.49 33.74
CA GLN A 45 2.08 -9.69 32.98
C GLN A 45 2.21 -9.37 31.49
N GLN A 46 3.29 -9.85 30.86
CA GLN A 46 3.44 -9.87 29.40
C GLN A 46 2.86 -11.16 28.80
N ARG A 47 2.43 -11.05 27.53
CA ARG A 47 1.87 -12.14 26.75
C ARG A 47 2.59 -12.27 25.40
N LEU A 48 3.94 -12.34 25.44
CA LEU A 48 4.76 -12.35 24.22
C LEU A 48 4.66 -13.70 23.48
N ARG A 49 4.60 -14.81 24.21
CA ARG A 49 4.43 -16.15 23.59
C ARG A 49 3.07 -16.28 22.94
N GLU A 50 2.03 -15.95 23.67
CA GLU A 50 0.65 -16.00 23.17
C GLU A 50 0.45 -15.07 21.98
N LEU A 51 1.14 -13.91 21.97
CA LEU A 51 1.17 -13.01 20.82
C LEU A 51 1.83 -13.68 19.61
N ALA A 52 2.98 -14.33 19.79
CA ALA A 52 3.69 -15.02 18.71
C ALA A 52 2.84 -16.16 18.14
N ASP A 53 2.22 -16.97 19.00
CA ASP A 53 1.34 -18.06 18.58
C ASP A 53 0.11 -17.52 17.82
N ALA A 54 -0.51 -16.45 18.32
CA ALA A 54 -1.65 -15.83 17.67
C ALA A 54 -1.28 -15.22 16.30
N LYS A 55 -0.07 -14.61 16.16
CA LYS A 55 0.44 -14.12 14.88
C LYS A 55 0.63 -15.25 13.87
N ASN A 56 1.20 -16.39 14.28
CA ASN A 56 1.37 -17.53 13.41
C ASN A 56 0.03 -18.10 12.91
N LEU A 57 -0.96 -18.21 13.80
CA LEU A 57 -2.29 -18.70 13.45
C LEU A 57 -3.04 -17.70 12.53
N ALA A 58 -2.92 -16.40 12.80
CA ALA A 58 -3.47 -15.36 11.94
C ALA A 58 -2.80 -15.36 10.56
N ALA A 59 -1.47 -15.52 10.49
CA ALA A 59 -0.73 -15.61 9.24
C ALA A 59 -1.16 -16.83 8.42
N GLU A 60 -1.38 -17.99 9.07
CA GLU A 60 -1.91 -19.17 8.38
C GLU A 60 -3.29 -18.94 7.80
N GLU A 61 -4.19 -18.33 8.57
CA GLU A 61 -5.56 -18.03 8.12
C GLU A 61 -5.55 -17.14 6.87
N VAL A 62 -4.81 -16.03 6.89
CA VAL A 62 -4.77 -15.12 5.74
C VAL A 62 -3.98 -15.71 4.56
N TYR A 63 -2.97 -16.52 4.81
CA TYR A 63 -2.24 -17.26 3.77
C TYR A 63 -3.16 -18.23 3.03
N GLN A 64 -3.96 -19.02 3.73
CA GLN A 64 -4.93 -19.94 3.13
C GLN A 64 -6.01 -19.18 2.36
N ALA A 65 -6.48 -18.04 2.89
CA ALA A 65 -7.40 -17.17 2.17
C ALA A 65 -6.78 -16.62 0.88
N GLY A 66 -5.47 -16.30 0.89
CA GLY A 66 -4.70 -15.88 -0.28
C GLY A 66 -4.67 -16.95 -1.36
N LEU A 67 -4.36 -18.19 -1.00
CA LEU A 67 -4.39 -19.34 -1.91
C LEU A 67 -5.79 -19.54 -2.51
N ALA A 68 -6.84 -19.49 -1.69
CA ALA A 68 -8.21 -19.60 -2.14
C ALA A 68 -8.62 -18.48 -3.11
N SER A 69 -8.10 -17.26 -2.90
CA SER A 69 -8.32 -16.13 -3.80
C SER A 69 -7.61 -16.36 -5.14
N MET A 70 -6.35 -16.80 -5.14
CA MET A 70 -5.61 -17.09 -6.39
C MET A 70 -6.31 -18.15 -7.25
N LEU A 71 -6.89 -19.18 -6.64
CA LEU A 71 -7.58 -20.25 -7.38
C LEU A 71 -8.78 -19.78 -8.20
N LYS A 72 -9.38 -18.61 -7.85
CA LYS A 72 -10.51 -18.04 -8.60
C LYS A 72 -10.10 -17.43 -9.94
N GLY A 73 -8.84 -17.02 -10.07
CA GLY A 73 -8.24 -16.62 -11.34
C GLY A 73 -8.71 -15.26 -11.91
N THR A 74 -9.52 -14.49 -11.19
CA THR A 74 -9.89 -13.16 -11.65
C THR A 74 -8.89 -12.09 -11.19
N ARG A 75 -8.79 -10.98 -11.91
CA ARG A 75 -7.90 -9.87 -11.55
C ARG A 75 -8.22 -9.31 -10.16
N GLU A 76 -9.50 -9.21 -9.80
CA GLU A 76 -9.91 -8.74 -8.48
C GLU A 76 -9.56 -9.75 -7.37
N ASP A 77 -9.64 -11.04 -7.67
CA ASP A 77 -9.20 -12.08 -6.74
C ASP A 77 -7.68 -12.07 -6.57
N SER A 78 -6.92 -11.81 -7.64
CA SER A 78 -5.46 -11.64 -7.56
C SER A 78 -5.06 -10.43 -6.72
N LYS A 79 -5.79 -9.30 -6.80
CA LYS A 79 -5.59 -8.15 -5.88
C LYS A 79 -5.86 -8.52 -4.42
N ARG A 80 -6.93 -9.29 -4.18
CA ARG A 80 -7.23 -9.81 -2.84
C ARG A 80 -6.13 -10.71 -2.33
N ALA A 81 -5.68 -11.66 -3.15
CA ALA A 81 -4.59 -12.57 -2.82
C ALA A 81 -3.30 -11.81 -2.47
N PHE A 82 -2.92 -10.81 -3.26
CA PHE A 82 -1.78 -9.94 -2.97
C PHE A 82 -1.88 -9.30 -1.59
N ASN A 83 -3.04 -8.73 -1.23
CA ASN A 83 -3.25 -8.11 0.06
C ASN A 83 -3.18 -9.13 1.20
N GLN A 84 -3.76 -10.33 1.00
CA GLN A 84 -3.75 -11.41 1.98
C GLN A 84 -2.34 -11.94 2.24
N PHE A 85 -1.55 -12.20 1.20
CA PHE A 85 -0.15 -12.62 1.38
C PHE A 85 0.71 -11.51 2.01
N THR A 86 0.48 -10.25 1.63
CA THR A 86 1.16 -9.11 2.26
C THR A 86 0.81 -9.01 3.75
N GLU A 87 -0.44 -9.27 4.13
CA GLU A 87 -0.86 -9.31 5.52
C GLU A 87 -0.21 -10.46 6.28
N ALA A 88 -0.09 -11.66 5.68
CA ALA A 88 0.62 -12.78 6.28
C ALA A 88 2.08 -12.42 6.58
N LEU A 89 2.77 -11.75 5.65
CA LEU A 89 4.15 -11.26 5.83
C LEU A 89 4.27 -10.18 6.90
N ASN A 90 3.25 -9.32 7.06
CA ASN A 90 3.22 -8.31 8.12
C ASN A 90 3.00 -8.93 9.51
N LEU A 91 2.29 -10.04 9.59
CA LEU A 91 2.10 -10.79 10.84
C LEU A 91 3.34 -11.58 11.23
N VAL A 92 3.90 -12.30 10.27
CA VAL A 92 5.11 -13.12 10.42
C VAL A 92 6.02 -12.89 9.19
N PRO A 93 7.15 -12.22 9.36
CA PRO A 93 8.12 -12.05 8.27
C PRO A 93 8.56 -13.41 7.70
N GLU A 94 8.73 -13.45 6.37
CA GLU A 94 9.16 -14.67 5.65
C GLU A 94 8.25 -15.89 5.85
N TYR A 95 6.94 -15.62 6.01
CA TYR A 95 5.96 -16.68 6.21
C TYR A 95 5.80 -17.53 4.97
N LYS A 96 6.26 -18.79 5.00
CA LYS A 96 6.20 -19.76 3.87
C LYS A 96 6.59 -19.10 2.54
N GLU A 97 5.88 -19.41 1.48
CA GLU A 97 6.07 -18.85 0.12
C GLU A 97 5.24 -17.57 -0.11
N ALA A 98 4.80 -16.89 0.97
CA ALA A 98 3.90 -15.74 0.85
C ALA A 98 4.51 -14.58 0.04
N ASN A 99 5.85 -14.43 0.05
CA ASN A 99 6.52 -13.38 -0.72
C ASN A 99 6.45 -13.65 -2.24
N GLU A 100 6.75 -14.88 -2.65
CA GLU A 100 6.67 -15.30 -4.06
C GLU A 100 5.22 -15.21 -4.56
N LEU A 101 4.29 -15.73 -3.76
CA LEU A 101 2.86 -15.72 -4.09
C LEU A 101 2.28 -14.31 -4.14
N ALA A 102 2.71 -13.40 -3.26
CA ALA A 102 2.34 -11.99 -3.32
C ALA A 102 2.83 -11.34 -4.63
N ASN A 103 4.08 -11.61 -5.03
CA ASN A 103 4.63 -11.08 -6.28
C ASN A 103 3.88 -11.65 -7.50
N GLN A 104 3.56 -12.93 -7.52
CA GLN A 104 2.76 -13.55 -8.58
C GLN A 104 1.36 -12.93 -8.62
N ALA A 105 0.67 -12.86 -7.49
CA ALA A 105 -0.65 -12.27 -7.39
C ALA A 105 -0.68 -10.80 -7.84
N ARG A 106 0.38 -10.04 -7.52
CA ARG A 106 0.53 -8.65 -8.00
C ARG A 106 0.68 -8.59 -9.50
N GLU A 107 1.47 -9.48 -10.11
CA GLU A 107 1.66 -9.52 -11.57
C GLU A 107 0.35 -9.90 -12.26
N ASP A 108 -0.38 -10.89 -11.75
CA ASP A 108 -1.68 -11.33 -12.27
C ASP A 108 -2.74 -10.21 -12.16
N ALA A 109 -2.66 -9.40 -11.10
CA ALA A 109 -3.54 -8.25 -10.88
C ALA A 109 -3.18 -7.03 -11.74
N THR A 110 -1.93 -6.95 -12.23
CA THR A 110 -1.41 -5.76 -12.91
C THR A 110 -2.05 -5.60 -14.30
N ILE A 111 -2.43 -4.36 -14.61
CA ILE A 111 -2.88 -3.92 -15.94
C ILE A 111 -1.65 -3.34 -16.66
N HIS A 112 -1.30 -3.94 -17.79
CA HIS A 112 -0.21 -3.49 -18.64
C HIS A 112 -0.75 -2.56 -19.72
N VAL A 113 -0.36 -1.28 -19.66
CA VAL A 113 -0.81 -0.24 -20.55
C VAL A 113 0.34 0.19 -21.47
N LEU A 114 0.18 0.03 -22.75
CA LEU A 114 1.11 0.54 -23.75
C LEU A 114 0.75 1.98 -24.11
N VAL A 115 1.77 2.82 -24.14
CA VAL A 115 1.64 4.22 -24.47
C VAL A 115 2.39 4.49 -25.76
N GLU A 116 1.68 4.94 -26.80
CA GLU A 116 2.29 5.41 -28.03
C GLU A 116 3.05 6.71 -27.79
N PRO A 117 4.14 6.96 -28.54
CA PRO A 117 4.87 8.22 -28.46
C PRO A 117 3.94 9.41 -28.66
N VAL A 118 3.97 10.36 -27.76
CA VAL A 118 3.18 11.58 -27.90
C VAL A 118 3.82 12.49 -28.91
N LEU A 119 3.19 12.68 -30.06
CA LEU A 119 3.61 13.64 -31.06
C LEU A 119 3.30 15.07 -30.58
N VAL A 120 4.26 15.69 -29.91
CA VAL A 120 4.14 17.09 -29.48
C VAL A 120 4.78 18.00 -30.49
N ASN A 121 3.97 18.67 -31.27
CA ASN A 121 4.43 19.79 -32.09
C ASN A 121 4.65 21.03 -31.19
N ARG A 122 5.91 21.34 -30.88
CA ARG A 122 6.42 22.65 -30.46
C ARG A 122 6.59 23.03 -28.99
N ALA A 123 6.24 22.27 -27.99
CA ALA A 123 6.45 22.85 -26.65
C ALA A 123 7.10 21.85 -25.70
N GLY A 124 8.36 21.61 -25.69
CA GLY A 124 9.20 20.98 -24.64
C GLY A 124 8.52 20.26 -23.42
N TRP A 125 7.28 19.87 -23.60
CA TRP A 125 6.45 19.22 -22.58
C TRP A 125 6.71 17.75 -22.60
N ASN A 126 7.25 17.27 -21.51
CA ASN A 126 7.47 15.85 -21.33
C ASN A 126 6.19 15.18 -20.79
N MET A 127 5.15 15.05 -21.65
CA MET A 127 3.94 14.31 -21.29
C MET A 127 4.23 12.84 -20.98
N GLU A 128 5.26 12.28 -21.60
CA GLU A 128 5.72 10.93 -21.31
C GLU A 128 6.11 10.78 -19.84
N SER A 129 6.86 11.75 -19.27
CA SER A 129 7.25 11.68 -17.87
C SER A 129 6.05 11.75 -16.92
N ALA A 130 4.99 12.47 -17.28
CA ALA A 130 3.77 12.53 -16.49
C ALA A 130 3.02 11.18 -16.49
N VAL A 131 2.95 10.51 -17.64
CA VAL A 131 2.30 9.21 -17.77
C VAL A 131 3.12 8.11 -17.09
N PHE A 132 4.41 8.01 -17.41
CA PHE A 132 5.30 6.98 -16.82
C PHE A 132 5.62 7.24 -15.35
N GLY A 133 5.50 8.49 -14.89
CA GLY A 133 5.62 8.90 -13.48
C GLY A 133 4.37 8.63 -12.63
N TYR A 134 3.26 8.19 -13.22
CA TYR A 134 2.03 7.94 -12.50
C TYR A 134 2.17 6.78 -11.51
N LYS A 135 1.90 7.03 -10.22
CA LYS A 135 1.98 6.06 -9.12
C LYS A 135 0.68 5.91 -8.33
N GLY A 136 -0.42 6.41 -8.89
CA GLY A 136 -1.71 6.44 -8.18
C GLY A 136 -2.36 5.06 -7.96
N ASN A 137 -2.04 4.08 -8.81
CA ASN A 137 -2.53 2.72 -8.68
C ASN A 137 -1.38 1.72 -8.79
N PRO A 138 -1.10 0.90 -7.75
CA PRO A 138 0.01 -0.06 -7.75
C PRO A 138 -0.19 -1.22 -8.74
N PHE A 139 -1.40 -1.42 -9.24
CA PHE A 139 -1.75 -2.46 -10.21
C PHE A 139 -1.91 -1.93 -11.64
N VAL A 140 -1.34 -0.76 -11.95
CA VAL A 140 -1.29 -0.22 -13.32
C VAL A 140 0.16 0.11 -13.65
N ARG A 141 0.66 -0.42 -14.76
CA ARG A 141 2.00 -0.12 -15.26
C ARG A 141 1.92 0.36 -16.69
N PHE A 142 2.60 1.45 -16.95
CA PHE A 142 2.73 2.04 -18.27
C PHE A 142 4.07 1.65 -18.89
N TYR A 143 4.06 1.31 -20.17
CA TYR A 143 5.23 0.94 -20.94
C TYR A 143 5.22 1.69 -22.28
N SER A 144 6.39 2.12 -22.73
CA SER A 144 6.56 2.48 -24.14
C SER A 144 6.56 1.21 -25.00
N LEU A 145 6.34 1.35 -26.29
CA LEU A 145 6.41 0.21 -27.22
C LEU A 145 7.79 -0.47 -27.14
N GLN A 146 8.86 0.33 -27.11
CA GLN A 146 10.21 -0.19 -26.99
C GLN A 146 10.43 -0.99 -25.70
N GLN A 147 10.02 -0.45 -24.56
CA GLN A 147 10.13 -1.16 -23.26
C GLN A 147 9.34 -2.47 -23.24
N ALA A 148 8.15 -2.48 -23.85
CA ALA A 148 7.33 -3.68 -23.90
C ALA A 148 7.98 -4.77 -24.75
N ASP A 149 8.64 -4.43 -25.84
CA ASP A 149 9.33 -5.35 -26.71
C ASP A 149 10.65 -5.85 -26.07
N GLU A 150 11.43 -4.97 -25.43
CA GLU A 150 12.65 -5.33 -24.70
C GLU A 150 12.37 -6.29 -23.54
N LEU A 151 11.25 -6.10 -22.83
CA LEU A 151 10.81 -6.99 -21.74
C LEU A 151 10.10 -8.26 -22.24
N GLY A 152 9.85 -8.38 -23.54
CA GLY A 152 9.07 -9.49 -24.11
C GLY A 152 7.67 -9.59 -23.50
N LEU A 153 7.00 -8.45 -23.27
CA LEU A 153 5.73 -8.37 -22.58
C LEU A 153 4.65 -9.12 -23.37
N LYS A 154 4.25 -10.29 -22.83
CA LYS A 154 3.26 -11.15 -23.48
C LYS A 154 1.84 -10.64 -23.36
N ARG A 155 1.55 -9.93 -22.24
CA ARG A 155 0.21 -9.42 -21.93
C ARG A 155 0.18 -7.90 -22.09
N ARG A 156 -0.70 -7.42 -22.96
CA ARG A 156 -0.92 -6.01 -23.28
C ARG A 156 -2.41 -5.76 -23.15
N ASP A 157 -2.83 -5.17 -22.02
CA ASP A 157 -4.25 -5.03 -21.68
C ASP A 157 -4.89 -3.82 -22.38
N HIS A 158 -4.17 -2.70 -22.44
CA HIS A 158 -4.67 -1.44 -23.02
C HIS A 158 -3.60 -0.73 -23.83
N PHE A 159 -4.06 0.05 -24.81
CA PHE A 159 -3.26 0.99 -25.60
C PHE A 159 -3.75 2.40 -25.31
N ILE A 160 -2.83 3.35 -25.10
CA ILE A 160 -3.12 4.76 -25.00
C ILE A 160 -2.39 5.47 -26.14
N SER A 161 -3.16 6.15 -26.98
CA SER A 161 -2.67 7.12 -27.94
C SER A 161 -3.10 8.51 -27.51
N MET A 162 -2.17 9.46 -27.46
CA MET A 162 -2.46 10.83 -27.05
C MET A 162 -2.04 11.80 -28.15
N ALA A 163 -2.96 12.70 -28.49
CA ALA A 163 -2.68 13.79 -29.43
C ALA A 163 -2.97 15.14 -28.75
N VAL A 164 -2.01 16.06 -28.83
CA VAL A 164 -2.21 17.43 -28.35
C VAL A 164 -2.70 18.27 -29.53
N ASN A 165 -3.99 18.56 -29.57
CA ASN A 165 -4.63 19.29 -30.64
C ASN A 165 -4.61 20.80 -30.43
N ASN A 166 -4.57 21.26 -29.17
CA ASN A 166 -4.58 22.68 -28.86
C ASN A 166 -3.80 22.95 -27.57
N PHE A 167 -3.08 24.06 -27.53
CA PHE A 167 -2.28 24.47 -26.40
C PHE A 167 -2.46 25.97 -26.14
N THR A 168 -2.82 26.33 -24.92
CA THR A 168 -2.92 27.72 -24.49
C THR A 168 -2.01 27.90 -23.27
N GLN A 169 -1.01 28.78 -23.42
CA GLN A 169 -0.14 29.14 -22.29
C GLN A 169 -0.57 30.52 -21.77
N SER A 170 -0.99 30.56 -20.51
CA SER A 170 -1.20 31.80 -19.78
C SER A 170 0.05 32.15 -18.99
N PHE A 171 0.57 33.35 -19.16
CA PHE A 171 1.65 33.87 -18.34
C PHE A 171 1.05 34.52 -17.10
N PRO A 172 1.61 34.28 -15.90
CA PRO A 172 1.16 35.00 -14.71
C PRO A 172 1.41 36.51 -14.91
N SER A 173 0.35 37.32 -14.84
CA SER A 173 0.49 38.76 -14.80
C SER A 173 1.01 39.20 -13.44
N ILE A 174 2.22 39.75 -13.40
CA ILE A 174 2.78 40.33 -12.17
C ILE A 174 2.31 41.79 -12.10
N THR A 175 1.35 42.06 -11.21
CA THR A 175 0.96 43.42 -10.92
C THR A 175 1.89 43.98 -9.81
N ARG A 176 2.79 44.88 -10.19
CA ARG A 176 3.66 45.56 -9.24
C ARG A 176 2.92 46.76 -8.65
N THR A 177 2.52 46.66 -7.40
CA THR A 177 1.97 47.83 -6.67
C THR A 177 3.12 48.57 -6.00
N VAL A 178 3.42 49.77 -6.47
CA VAL A 178 4.38 50.69 -5.83
C VAL A 178 3.60 51.53 -4.85
N ARG A 179 3.91 51.48 -3.56
CA ARG A 179 3.42 52.40 -2.53
C ARG A 179 4.51 53.39 -2.24
N GLU A 180 4.27 54.66 -2.57
CA GLU A 180 5.14 55.76 -2.13
C GLU A 180 4.73 56.18 -0.71
N PHE A 181 5.69 56.17 0.18
CA PHE A 181 5.53 56.69 1.54
C PHE A 181 6.22 58.03 1.58
N THR A 182 5.46 59.13 1.81
CA THR A 182 6.00 60.45 2.14
C THR A 182 6.07 60.57 3.63
N ASP A 183 7.28 60.70 4.15
CA ASP A 183 7.51 60.98 5.56
C ASP A 183 7.45 62.47 5.76
N SER A 184 6.49 62.98 6.53
CA SER A 184 6.40 64.38 6.90
C SER A 184 7.10 64.58 8.26
N VAL A 185 8.36 64.98 8.18
CA VAL A 185 9.09 65.45 9.37
C VAL A 185 8.53 66.81 9.75
N LYS A 186 7.96 66.91 10.97
CA LYS A 186 7.63 68.21 11.65
C LYS A 186 8.78 68.67 12.48
#